data_f73757da77b180b082579bd9e5a7fb8c
#
_entry.id   f73757da77b180b082579bd9e5a7fb8c
#
_cell.length_a   1.000
_cell.length_b   1.000
_cell.length_c   1.000
_cell.angle_alpha   90.00
_cell.angle_beta   90.00
_cell.angle_gamma   90.00
#
_symmetry.space_group_name_H-M   'P 1'
#
loop_
_entity.id
_entity.type
_entity.pdbx_description
1 polymer ?
#
loop_
_entity_poly.entity_id
_entity_poly.type
_entity_poly.pdbx_seq_one_letter_code
_entity_poly.pdbx_strand_id
1 'polypeptide(L)'
;MRRFSQRNSLVTLSDLNVTPLIDLAFVLLIIFMITTPLLEQGLSLDLPDGGQPDRALKKEDIRTVEVDRAGSYMLDGEKMALDQIEQKLVDDHRNNPNLLVYVRADHAGSYGSVVAVLNRCKQNEITRVSLRTEPE
;
A
#
# COMPACT_ATOMS: atom_id res chain seq x y z
N MET A 1 -22.99 39.86 57.12
CA MET A 1 -21.89 39.04 57.42
C MET A 1 -21.82 37.73 56.68
N ARG A 2 -22.08 37.68 55.45
CA ARG A 2 -22.06 36.42 54.74
C ARG A 2 -21.37 36.58 53.42
N ARG A 3 -20.09 36.66 53.50
CA ARG A 3 -19.25 36.88 52.32
C ARG A 3 -18.48 35.67 51.88
N PHE A 4 -18.79 34.54 52.41
CA PHE A 4 -17.99 33.35 52.14
C PHE A 4 -18.36 32.60 50.85
N SER A 5 -19.57 32.81 50.39
CA SER A 5 -20.06 32.09 49.21
C SER A 5 -19.50 32.61 47.88
N GLN A 6 -19.08 33.88 47.85
CA GLN A 6 -18.58 34.45 46.60
C GLN A 6 -17.18 33.97 46.23
N ARG A 7 -16.36 33.62 47.21
CA ARG A 7 -15.01 33.17 46.94
C ARG A 7 -14.97 31.80 46.31
N ASN A 8 -15.88 30.95 46.67
CA ASN A 8 -15.92 29.58 46.13
C ASN A 8 -16.29 29.56 44.65
N SER A 9 -17.13 30.48 44.21
CA SER A 9 -17.50 30.53 42.79
C SER A 9 -16.36 30.97 41.89
N LEU A 10 -15.47 31.84 42.39
CA LEU A 10 -14.30 32.28 41.64
C LEU A 10 -13.25 31.16 41.51
N VAL A 11 -13.09 30.37 42.55
CA VAL A 11 -12.16 29.21 42.53
C VAL A 11 -12.63 28.17 41.53
N THR A 12 -13.92 27.95 41.43
CA THR A 12 -14.47 27.01 40.49
C THR A 12 -14.22 27.39 39.04
N LEU A 13 -14.26 28.67 38.73
CA LEU A 13 -14.01 29.16 37.36
C LEU A 13 -12.54 29.07 36.98
N SER A 14 -11.62 29.12 37.94
CA SER A 14 -10.20 29.03 37.66
C SER A 14 -9.72 27.57 37.50
N ASP A 15 -10.57 26.63 37.86
CA ASP A 15 -10.28 25.22 37.73
C ASP A 15 -10.66 24.66 36.36
N LEU A 16 -10.47 25.45 35.30
CA LEU A 16 -10.51 24.86 33.95
C LEU A 16 -9.41 23.84 33.88
N ASN A 17 -9.83 22.59 33.94
CA ASN A 17 -8.91 21.48 33.94
C ASN A 17 -8.31 21.33 32.56
N VAL A 18 -7.01 21.56 32.44
CA VAL A 18 -6.27 21.45 31.17
C VAL A 18 -6.06 20.00 30.79
N THR A 19 -6.21 19.09 31.75
CA THR A 19 -5.97 17.66 31.53
C THR A 19 -6.78 17.05 30.38
N PRO A 20 -8.10 17.32 30.23
CA PRO A 20 -8.84 16.82 29.09
C PRO A 20 -8.37 17.38 27.74
N LEU A 21 -7.87 18.62 27.75
CA LEU A 21 -7.33 19.22 26.52
C LEU A 21 -6.01 18.59 26.12
N ILE A 22 -5.15 18.32 27.08
CA ILE A 22 -3.89 17.63 26.83
C ILE A 22 -4.13 16.21 26.34
N ASP A 23 -5.08 15.51 26.94
CA ASP A 23 -5.43 14.15 26.53
C ASP A 23 -5.95 14.12 25.09
N LEU A 24 -6.80 15.07 24.74
CA LEU A 24 -7.26 15.20 23.35
C LEU A 24 -6.08 15.44 22.40
N ALA A 25 -5.15 16.30 22.78
CA ALA A 25 -3.96 16.58 21.98
C ALA A 25 -3.09 15.34 21.82
N PHE A 26 -2.90 14.56 22.87
CA PHE A 26 -2.15 13.32 22.80
C PHE A 26 -2.82 12.27 21.93
N VAL A 27 -4.12 12.14 22.02
CA VAL A 27 -4.88 11.20 21.18
C VAL A 27 -4.73 11.56 19.70
N LEU A 28 -4.86 12.84 19.38
CA LEU A 28 -4.68 13.32 18.01
C LEU A 28 -3.24 13.05 17.53
N LEU A 29 -2.26 13.29 18.38
CA LEU A 29 -0.86 13.03 18.06
C LEU A 29 -0.60 11.56 17.76
N ILE A 30 -1.17 10.68 18.58
CA ILE A 30 -1.04 9.23 18.38
C ILE A 30 -1.71 8.80 17.07
N ILE A 31 -2.88 9.33 16.78
CA ILE A 31 -3.59 9.04 15.53
C ILE A 31 -2.73 9.46 14.33
N PHE A 32 -2.19 10.67 14.34
CA PHE A 32 -1.29 11.13 13.28
C PHE A 32 -0.04 10.27 13.17
N MET A 33 0.52 9.85 14.30
CA MET A 33 1.71 9.02 14.33
C MET A 33 1.48 7.64 13.72
N ILE A 34 0.29 7.08 13.91
CA ILE A 34 -0.08 5.78 13.34
C ILE A 34 -0.43 5.90 11.86
N THR A 35 -1.14 6.95 11.47
CA THR A 35 -1.63 7.10 10.09
C THR A 35 -0.55 7.54 9.12
N THR A 36 0.39 8.38 9.55
CA THR A 36 1.45 8.90 8.68
C THR A 36 2.33 7.81 8.07
N PRO A 37 2.84 6.83 8.83
CA PRO A 37 3.65 5.77 8.23
C PRO A 37 2.89 4.90 7.24
N LEU A 38 1.59 4.72 7.45
CA LEU A 38 0.77 3.94 6.53
C LEU A 38 0.63 4.62 5.17
N LEU A 39 0.62 5.95 5.17
CA LEU A 39 0.57 6.72 3.93
C LEU A 39 1.92 6.75 3.21
N GLU A 40 3.01 6.77 3.96
CA GLU A 40 4.36 6.80 3.37
C GLU A 40 4.77 5.46 2.79
N GLN A 41 4.28 4.37 3.34
CA GLN A 41 4.56 3.03 2.85
C GLN A 41 3.61 2.60 1.74
N GLY A 42 2.65 3.46 1.41
CA GLY A 42 1.89 3.26 0.19
C GLY A 42 2.86 3.27 -0.98
N LEU A 43 3.18 2.09 -1.49
CA LEU A 43 3.72 1.99 -2.82
C LEU A 43 2.79 2.83 -3.69
N SER A 44 3.31 3.91 -4.25
CA SER A 44 2.60 4.59 -5.30
C SER A 44 2.52 3.61 -6.46
N LEU A 45 1.58 2.70 -6.33
CA LEU A 45 1.11 1.94 -7.46
C LEU A 45 0.40 2.96 -8.32
N ASP A 46 1.06 3.41 -9.35
CA ASP A 46 0.37 4.04 -10.46
C ASP A 46 -0.53 2.96 -11.04
N LEU A 47 -1.62 2.72 -10.35
CA LEU A 47 -2.71 2.00 -10.94
C LEU A 47 -3.13 2.81 -12.14
N PRO A 48 -2.99 2.29 -13.35
CA PRO A 48 -3.58 2.96 -14.49
C PRO A 48 -5.04 3.19 -14.12
N ASP A 49 -5.45 4.43 -14.18
CA ASP A 49 -6.81 4.85 -13.86
C ASP A 49 -7.78 3.79 -14.38
N GLY A 50 -8.44 3.11 -13.45
CA GLY A 50 -9.37 2.04 -13.79
C GLY A 50 -10.60 2.52 -14.55
N GLY A 51 -10.49 3.68 -15.17
CA GLY A 51 -11.58 4.33 -15.86
C GLY A 51 -11.59 4.20 -17.36
N GLN A 52 -10.62 3.53 -17.97
CA GLN A 52 -10.66 3.37 -19.42
C GLN A 52 -10.51 1.92 -19.83
N PRO A 53 -11.66 1.21 -19.97
CA PRO A 53 -11.65 -0.12 -20.53
C PRO A 53 -11.40 -0.17 -22.03
N ASP A 54 -11.26 0.98 -22.68
CA ASP A 54 -11.34 1.10 -24.13
C ASP A 54 -10.07 0.75 -24.89
N ARG A 55 -9.00 0.49 -24.19
CA ARG A 55 -7.83 -0.06 -24.85
C ARG A 55 -7.79 -1.53 -24.55
N ALA A 56 -8.33 -2.32 -25.47
CA ALA A 56 -8.15 -3.75 -25.44
C ALA A 56 -6.65 -4.02 -25.34
N LEU A 57 -6.19 -4.29 -24.12
CA LEU A 57 -4.83 -4.72 -23.89
C LEU A 57 -4.69 -6.06 -24.60
N LYS A 58 -3.87 -6.10 -25.61
CA LYS A 58 -3.57 -7.34 -26.31
C LYS A 58 -2.90 -8.27 -25.32
N LYS A 59 -3.19 -9.55 -25.39
CA LYS A 59 -2.55 -10.55 -24.52
C LYS A 59 -1.03 -10.50 -24.60
N GLU A 60 -0.48 -10.02 -25.71
CA GLU A 60 0.96 -9.86 -25.93
C GLU A 60 1.55 -8.76 -25.04
N ASP A 61 0.74 -7.80 -24.63
CA ASP A 61 1.17 -6.66 -23.80
C ASP A 61 1.03 -6.95 -22.31
N ILE A 62 0.54 -8.12 -21.94
CA ILE A 62 0.26 -8.49 -20.55
C ILE A 62 1.09 -9.69 -20.17
N ARG A 63 1.79 -9.60 -19.05
CA ARG A 63 2.44 -10.73 -18.41
C ARG A 63 1.89 -10.87 -17.00
N THR A 64 1.61 -12.10 -16.61
CA THR A 64 1.05 -12.40 -15.30
C THR A 64 2.07 -13.14 -14.46
N VAL A 65 2.47 -12.53 -13.35
CA VAL A 65 3.32 -13.16 -12.36
C VAL A 65 2.43 -13.63 -11.21
N GLU A 66 2.49 -14.92 -10.93
CA GLU A 66 1.74 -15.51 -9.84
C GLU A 66 2.68 -15.89 -8.69
N VAL A 67 2.25 -15.60 -7.49
CA VAL A 67 2.94 -16.01 -6.26
C VAL A 67 2.02 -16.93 -5.51
N ASP A 68 2.45 -18.16 -5.29
CA ASP A 68 1.63 -19.12 -4.58
C ASP A 68 1.82 -19.01 -3.06
N ARG A 69 1.05 -19.81 -2.33
CA ARG A 69 1.07 -19.82 -0.86
C ARG A 69 2.44 -20.20 -0.31
N ALA A 70 3.20 -21.02 -1.00
CA ALA A 70 4.53 -21.44 -0.59
C ALA A 70 5.63 -20.45 -0.94
N GLY A 71 5.30 -19.37 -1.65
CA GLY A 71 6.27 -18.38 -2.08
C GLY A 71 6.94 -18.72 -3.42
N SER A 72 6.42 -19.68 -4.15
CA SER A 72 6.91 -20.01 -5.49
C SER A 72 6.36 -19.02 -6.51
N TYR A 73 7.17 -18.73 -7.52
CA TYR A 73 6.82 -17.79 -8.57
C TYR A 73 6.49 -18.51 -9.87
N MET A 74 5.49 -18.01 -10.57
CA MET A 74 5.11 -18.48 -11.88
C MET A 74 4.94 -17.32 -12.83
N LEU A 75 5.40 -17.48 -14.05
CA LEU A 75 5.19 -16.49 -15.11
C LEU A 75 4.34 -17.13 -16.20
N ASP A 76 3.16 -16.56 -16.44
CA ASP A 76 2.18 -17.06 -17.43
C ASP A 76 1.89 -18.57 -17.29
N GLY A 77 1.86 -19.04 -16.03
CA GLY A 77 1.59 -20.45 -15.72
C GLY A 77 2.80 -21.37 -15.68
N GLU A 78 3.97 -20.88 -16.00
CA GLU A 78 5.21 -21.66 -15.90
C GLU A 78 5.97 -21.33 -14.62
N LYS A 79 6.32 -22.34 -13.86
CA LYS A 79 7.07 -22.17 -12.62
C LYS A 79 8.52 -21.80 -12.94
N MET A 80 8.96 -20.67 -12.40
CA MET A 80 10.31 -20.13 -12.64
C MET A 80 10.86 -19.49 -11.38
N ALA A 81 12.18 -19.37 -11.31
CA ALA A 81 12.84 -18.57 -10.29
C ALA A 81 12.61 -17.08 -10.55
N LEU A 82 12.65 -16.27 -9.49
CA LEU A 82 12.43 -14.84 -9.59
C LEU A 82 13.43 -14.17 -10.55
N ASP A 83 14.69 -14.61 -10.54
CA ASP A 83 15.71 -14.05 -11.42
C ASP A 83 15.38 -14.31 -12.90
N GLN A 84 14.85 -15.49 -13.21
CA GLN A 84 14.43 -15.83 -14.56
C GLN A 84 13.23 -15.03 -15.01
N ILE A 85 12.29 -14.81 -14.10
CA ILE A 85 11.12 -13.96 -14.35
C ILE A 85 11.56 -12.53 -14.62
N GLU A 86 12.48 -12.02 -13.82
CA GLU A 86 13.04 -10.67 -14.00
C GLU A 86 13.65 -10.50 -15.39
N GLN A 87 14.48 -11.44 -15.81
CA GLN A 87 15.11 -11.38 -17.13
C GLN A 87 14.08 -11.39 -18.27
N LYS A 88 13.08 -12.24 -18.17
CA LYS A 88 12.02 -12.31 -19.18
C LYS A 88 11.19 -11.02 -19.21
N LEU A 89 10.88 -10.47 -18.06
CA LEU A 89 10.13 -9.19 -17.99
C LEU A 89 10.94 -8.04 -18.56
N VAL A 90 12.24 -8.00 -18.29
CA VAL A 90 13.12 -6.97 -18.84
C VAL A 90 13.19 -7.07 -20.36
N ASP A 91 13.34 -8.28 -20.90
CA ASP A 91 13.37 -8.50 -22.34
C ASP A 91 12.04 -8.11 -22.99
N ASP A 92 10.94 -8.53 -22.40
CA ASP A 92 9.61 -8.20 -22.90
C ASP A 92 9.35 -6.68 -22.85
N HIS A 93 9.76 -6.03 -21.77
CA HIS A 93 9.62 -4.58 -21.62
C HIS A 93 10.48 -3.83 -22.63
N ARG A 94 11.66 -4.34 -22.93
CA ARG A 94 12.54 -3.75 -23.93
C ARG A 94 11.93 -3.81 -25.32
N ASN A 95 11.26 -4.92 -25.63
CA ASN A 95 10.58 -5.09 -26.91
C ASN A 95 9.24 -4.36 -26.96
N ASN A 96 8.58 -4.16 -25.82
CA ASN A 96 7.28 -3.51 -25.73
C ASN A 96 7.24 -2.58 -24.50
N PRO A 97 7.43 -1.25 -24.72
CA PRO A 97 7.39 -0.29 -23.62
C PRO A 97 6.03 -0.18 -22.92
N ASN A 98 4.97 -0.67 -23.56
CA ASN A 98 3.63 -0.66 -23.01
C ASN A 98 3.30 -1.92 -22.20
N LEU A 99 4.29 -2.74 -21.90
CA LEU A 99 4.10 -3.97 -21.13
C LEU A 99 3.43 -3.70 -19.79
N LEU A 100 2.37 -4.44 -19.53
CA LEU A 100 1.65 -4.41 -18.26
C LEU A 100 1.90 -5.74 -17.53
N VAL A 101 2.37 -5.63 -16.31
CA VAL A 101 2.63 -6.80 -15.46
C VAL A 101 1.53 -6.91 -14.43
N TYR A 102 0.78 -8.01 -14.48
CA TYR A 102 -0.18 -8.35 -13.43
C TYR A 102 0.52 -9.24 -12.41
N VAL A 103 0.45 -8.85 -11.15
CA VAL A 103 0.92 -9.68 -10.05
C VAL A 103 -0.29 -10.24 -9.32
N ARG A 104 -0.43 -11.55 -9.35
CA ARG A 104 -1.46 -12.28 -8.63
C ARG A 104 -0.84 -13.00 -7.46
N ALA A 105 -1.38 -12.83 -6.30
CA ALA A 105 -0.88 -13.50 -5.10
C ALA A 105 -2.02 -14.19 -4.37
N ASP A 106 -1.73 -15.37 -3.83
CA ASP A 106 -2.65 -16.04 -2.92
C ASP A 106 -2.80 -15.19 -1.66
N HIS A 107 -4.02 -15.04 -1.17
CA HIS A 107 -4.29 -14.24 0.03
C HIS A 107 -3.56 -14.75 1.27
N ALA A 108 -3.23 -16.03 1.30
CA ALA A 108 -2.45 -16.64 2.37
C ALA A 108 -0.94 -16.64 2.06
N GLY A 109 -0.54 -16.06 0.94
CA GLY A 109 0.86 -15.98 0.54
C GLY A 109 1.64 -14.94 1.30
N SER A 110 2.95 -14.99 1.18
CA SER A 110 3.85 -14.05 1.84
C SER A 110 3.81 -12.68 1.16
N TYR A 111 3.56 -11.65 1.94
CA TYR A 111 3.65 -10.26 1.47
C TYR A 111 5.06 -9.94 0.94
N GLY A 112 6.09 -10.47 1.60
CA GLY A 112 7.47 -10.27 1.19
C GLY A 112 7.77 -10.79 -0.22
N SER A 113 7.15 -11.89 -0.61
CA SER A 113 7.30 -12.43 -1.96
C SER A 113 6.71 -11.52 -3.02
N VAL A 114 5.57 -10.91 -2.74
CA VAL A 114 4.94 -9.93 -3.62
C VAL A 114 5.80 -8.67 -3.74
N VAL A 115 6.29 -8.17 -2.62
CA VAL A 115 7.15 -6.99 -2.59
C VAL A 115 8.44 -7.23 -3.37
N ALA A 116 9.00 -8.44 -3.30
CA ALA A 116 10.19 -8.79 -4.08
C ALA A 116 9.96 -8.66 -5.59
N VAL A 117 8.80 -9.11 -6.07
CA VAL A 117 8.43 -8.96 -7.49
C VAL A 117 8.30 -7.47 -7.84
N LEU A 118 7.60 -6.71 -7.02
CA LEU A 118 7.39 -5.28 -7.27
C LEU A 118 8.72 -4.51 -7.28
N ASN A 119 9.63 -4.84 -6.37
CA ASN A 119 10.94 -4.21 -6.33
C ASN A 119 11.77 -4.52 -7.58
N ARG A 120 11.70 -5.75 -8.07
CA ARG A 120 12.39 -6.12 -9.30
C ARG A 120 11.86 -5.34 -10.50
N CYS A 121 10.55 -5.18 -10.59
CA CYS A 121 9.93 -4.36 -11.63
C CYS A 121 10.38 -2.91 -11.52
N LYS A 122 10.38 -2.36 -10.32
CA LYS A 122 10.78 -0.97 -10.08
C LYS A 122 12.26 -0.73 -10.45
N GLN A 123 13.14 -1.65 -10.10
CA GLN A 123 14.57 -1.55 -10.41
C GLN A 123 14.84 -1.55 -11.92
N ASN A 124 13.98 -2.19 -12.68
CA ASN A 124 14.10 -2.30 -14.14
C ASN A 124 13.22 -1.29 -14.88
N GLU A 125 12.72 -0.28 -14.17
CA GLU A 125 11.89 0.79 -14.75
C GLU A 125 10.57 0.29 -15.34
N ILE A 126 10.10 -0.87 -14.94
CA ILE A 126 8.79 -1.38 -15.32
C ILE A 126 7.77 -0.74 -14.38
N THR A 127 7.10 0.29 -14.87
CA THR A 127 6.18 1.11 -14.06
C THR A 127 4.73 0.64 -14.13
N ARG A 128 4.36 -0.05 -15.20
CA ARG A 128 2.99 -0.51 -15.41
C ARG A 128 2.78 -1.87 -14.74
N VAL A 129 2.54 -1.85 -13.45
CA VAL A 129 2.31 -3.06 -12.65
C VAL A 129 0.96 -2.93 -11.97
N SER A 130 0.14 -3.96 -12.08
CA SER A 130 -1.14 -4.04 -11.40
C SER A 130 -1.15 -5.23 -10.46
N LEU A 131 -1.58 -5.01 -9.24
CA LEU A 131 -1.71 -6.06 -8.24
C LEU A 131 -3.15 -6.55 -8.21
N ARG A 132 -3.32 -7.85 -8.37
CA ARG A 132 -4.62 -8.50 -8.23
C ARG A 132 -4.59 -9.47 -7.05
N THR A 133 -5.57 -9.32 -6.20
CA THR A 133 -5.84 -10.30 -5.15
C THR A 133 -7.06 -11.12 -5.57
N GLU A 134 -6.98 -12.42 -5.38
CA GLU A 134 -8.16 -13.24 -5.58
C GLU A 134 -9.13 -13.01 -4.43
N PRO A 135 -10.41 -12.70 -4.72
CA PRO A 135 -11.42 -12.65 -3.67
C PRO A 135 -11.63 -14.05 -3.11
N GLU A 136 -11.85 -14.09 -1.81
CA GLU A 136 -12.20 -15.35 -1.13
C GLU A 136 -13.47 -15.97 -1.69
#